data_8dc056c13cab90200a4459bcf8b58c49
#
_entry.id   8dc056c13cab90200a4459bcf8b58c49
#
_cell.length_a   1.000
_cell.length_b   1.000
_cell.length_c   1.000
_cell.angle_alpha   90.00
_cell.angle_beta   90.00
_cell.angle_gamma   90.00
#
_symmetry.space_group_name_H-M   'P 1'
#
loop_
_entity.id
_entity.type
_entity.pdbx_description
1 polymer ?
#
loop_
_entity_poly.entity_id
_entity_poly.type
_entity_poly.pdbx_seq_one_letter_code
_entity_poly.pdbx_strand_id
1 'polypeptide(L)'
;ARCSDESPGDNRNALYRIDVIEIPVDDPANARIIDSPTVFADPETGALSGLWRGGDHGDETQETYRTDQCHDITVFPSLQLAAGACSGNGILFDISDPRRPERIDVATDTGFARCRTYDPLTWGADAIYDIVDGKLVFQSHYKMRAPQLETENCVAHNGSIIPVPGRDIFVQAWYQGGLSIIDFTDSTNPIEIAYFDRGPIDAEDLVTGGYWSTYWYNGHIYGTEIIRGIDVFALKPSDYLTANEIAAATLADQGGQFNPQQQLPNTWPATPIVGMAYLDQWVRAHPNETAKMDPLYDLLREADVRLTAQESDTALSAELQQWAQTPAVITSTALREVLEAISERLIATEANSLVRLQPQHN
;
A
#
# COMPACT_ATOMS: atom_id res chain seq x y z
N ALA A 1 -13.90 -14.14 27.50
CA ALA A 1 -12.58 -14.17 26.92
C ALA A 1 -11.52 -14.30 28.01
N ARG A 2 -10.46 -15.00 27.75
CA ARG A 2 -9.25 -15.06 28.59
C ARG A 2 -8.12 -14.38 27.81
N CYS A 3 -7.26 -13.68 28.51
CA CYS A 3 -5.93 -13.32 28.06
C CYS A 3 -4.95 -14.05 28.98
N SER A 4 -4.26 -15.04 28.49
CA SER A 4 -3.35 -15.88 29.28
C SER A 4 -2.25 -16.41 28.37
N ASP A 5 -1.01 -16.36 28.85
CA ASP A 5 0.14 -16.95 28.15
C ASP A 5 0.09 -18.49 28.12
N GLU A 6 -0.81 -19.10 28.87
CA GLU A 6 -1.04 -20.53 28.82
C GLU A 6 -2.02 -20.86 27.69
N SER A 7 -1.67 -21.79 26.83
CA SER A 7 -2.59 -22.33 25.84
C SER A 7 -3.59 -23.22 26.56
N PRO A 8 -4.86 -22.82 26.71
CA PRO A 8 -5.83 -23.59 27.48
C PRO A 8 -6.38 -24.81 26.74
N GLY A 9 -5.93 -25.06 25.51
CA GLY A 9 -6.48 -26.10 24.66
C GLY A 9 -7.92 -25.84 24.17
N ASP A 10 -8.39 -24.60 24.33
CA ASP A 10 -9.72 -24.19 23.86
C ASP A 10 -9.68 -22.77 23.27
N ASN A 11 -10.68 -22.39 22.47
CA ASN A 11 -10.77 -21.10 21.79
C ASN A 11 -11.24 -19.94 22.69
N ARG A 12 -11.32 -20.11 24.00
CA ARG A 12 -11.69 -19.04 24.94
C ARG A 12 -10.56 -18.06 25.20
N ASN A 13 -9.34 -18.43 24.84
CA ASN A 13 -8.20 -17.52 24.93
C ASN A 13 -8.19 -16.56 23.73
N ALA A 14 -8.38 -15.27 24.00
CA ALA A 14 -8.42 -14.24 22.98
C ALA A 14 -7.10 -14.05 22.22
N LEU A 15 -5.97 -14.52 22.79
CA LEU A 15 -4.65 -14.40 22.15
C LEU A 15 -4.52 -15.27 20.90
N TYR A 16 -5.25 -16.37 20.79
CA TYR A 16 -5.10 -17.34 19.71
C TYR A 16 -6.21 -17.27 18.66
N ARG A 17 -6.96 -16.18 18.62
CA ARG A 17 -8.09 -16.03 17.71
C ARG A 17 -8.28 -14.56 17.32
N ILE A 18 -9.10 -14.35 16.33
CA ILE A 18 -9.74 -13.07 16.06
C ILE A 18 -11.22 -13.16 16.43
N ASP A 19 -11.84 -12.05 16.77
CA ASP A 19 -13.29 -11.98 16.99
C ASP A 19 -13.95 -11.23 15.83
N VAL A 20 -14.97 -11.82 15.24
CA VAL A 20 -15.82 -11.20 14.22
C VAL A 20 -17.00 -10.54 14.91
N ILE A 21 -17.12 -9.24 14.80
CA ILE A 21 -18.14 -8.44 15.46
C ILE A 21 -19.14 -7.93 14.43
N GLU A 22 -20.41 -8.31 14.56
CA GLU A 22 -21.51 -7.74 13.80
C GLU A 22 -21.99 -6.47 14.50
N ILE A 23 -22.03 -5.36 13.76
CA ILE A 23 -22.55 -4.07 14.26
C ILE A 23 -23.72 -3.68 13.36
N PRO A 24 -25.00 -3.83 13.81
CA PRO A 24 -26.15 -3.36 13.04
C PRO A 24 -26.09 -1.84 12.87
N VAL A 25 -26.17 -1.35 11.64
CA VAL A 25 -26.06 0.09 11.34
C VAL A 25 -27.20 0.89 11.99
N ASP A 26 -28.43 0.33 11.99
CA ASP A 26 -29.62 0.96 12.55
C ASP A 26 -29.75 0.81 14.07
N ASP A 27 -28.97 -0.10 14.67
CA ASP A 27 -28.97 -0.36 16.11
C ASP A 27 -27.61 -0.81 16.62
N PRO A 28 -26.59 0.10 16.67
CA PRO A 28 -25.22 -0.24 17.07
C PRO A 28 -25.10 -0.76 18.51
N ALA A 29 -26.09 -0.50 19.36
CA ALA A 29 -26.13 -1.01 20.74
C ALA A 29 -26.26 -2.54 20.79
N ASN A 30 -26.73 -3.18 19.72
CA ASN A 30 -26.83 -4.62 19.58
C ASN A 30 -25.60 -5.25 18.89
N ALA A 31 -24.44 -4.59 18.92
CA ALA A 31 -23.19 -5.19 18.49
C ALA A 31 -22.90 -6.47 19.26
N ARG A 32 -22.48 -7.51 18.53
CA ARG A 32 -22.18 -8.81 19.13
C ARG A 32 -21.09 -9.55 18.38
N ILE A 33 -20.33 -10.36 19.10
CA ILE A 33 -19.41 -11.32 18.49
C ILE A 33 -20.26 -12.44 17.85
N ILE A 34 -20.05 -12.70 16.56
CA ILE A 34 -20.77 -13.70 15.79
C ILE A 34 -19.91 -14.92 15.44
N ASP A 35 -18.59 -14.74 15.41
CA ASP A 35 -17.62 -15.82 15.21
C ASP A 35 -16.30 -15.49 15.93
N SER A 36 -15.49 -16.53 16.20
CA SER A 36 -14.19 -16.39 16.87
C SER A 36 -13.22 -17.45 16.34
N PRO A 37 -12.81 -17.38 15.06
CA PRO A 37 -11.95 -18.37 14.45
C PRO A 37 -10.56 -18.40 15.09
N THR A 38 -10.03 -19.62 15.32
CA THR A 38 -8.71 -19.89 15.90
C THR A 38 -7.63 -19.84 14.81
N VAL A 39 -7.30 -18.64 14.36
CA VAL A 39 -6.46 -18.41 13.17
C VAL A 39 -5.00 -18.85 13.31
N PHE A 40 -4.53 -19.08 14.54
CA PHE A 40 -3.19 -19.60 14.84
C PHE A 40 -3.13 -21.11 15.00
N ALA A 41 -4.27 -21.79 14.90
CA ALA A 41 -4.31 -23.23 15.12
C ALA A 41 -3.53 -23.98 14.03
N ASP A 42 -2.80 -25.01 14.47
CA ASP A 42 -2.19 -25.98 13.57
C ASP A 42 -3.30 -26.78 12.85
N PRO A 43 -3.30 -26.84 11.52
CA PRO A 43 -4.38 -27.50 10.77
C PRO A 43 -4.43 -29.01 10.95
N GLU A 44 -3.31 -29.65 11.32
CA GLU A 44 -3.21 -31.10 11.45
C GLU A 44 -3.53 -31.56 12.89
N THR A 45 -2.99 -30.85 13.86
CA THR A 45 -3.10 -31.24 15.29
C THR A 45 -4.18 -30.51 16.04
N GLY A 46 -4.66 -29.38 15.51
CA GLY A 46 -5.59 -28.46 16.19
C GLY A 46 -4.99 -27.73 17.39
N ALA A 47 -3.67 -27.79 17.58
CA ALA A 47 -3.00 -27.00 18.62
C ALA A 47 -3.20 -25.51 18.39
N LEU A 48 -3.75 -24.79 19.39
CA LEU A 48 -4.20 -23.39 19.22
C LEU A 48 -3.08 -22.41 18.89
N SER A 49 -1.84 -22.65 19.31
CA SER A 49 -0.65 -21.88 18.97
C SER A 49 0.29 -22.69 18.08
N GLY A 50 -0.25 -23.19 16.96
CA GLY A 50 0.43 -24.17 16.10
C GLY A 50 1.22 -23.58 14.94
N LEU A 51 1.15 -22.25 14.69
CA LEU A 51 1.97 -21.59 13.68
C LEU A 51 3.40 -21.40 14.19
N TRP A 52 4.27 -20.86 13.34
CA TRP A 52 5.64 -20.55 13.71
C TRP A 52 5.70 -19.59 14.91
N ARG A 53 6.53 -19.94 15.86
CA ARG A 53 6.56 -19.28 17.18
C ARG A 53 7.56 -18.15 17.29
N GLY A 54 8.22 -17.79 16.22
CA GLY A 54 9.32 -16.86 16.26
C GLY A 54 10.63 -17.53 16.63
N GLY A 55 11.62 -16.77 16.97
CA GLY A 55 12.96 -17.24 17.30
C GLY A 55 13.63 -16.32 18.29
N ASP A 56 14.69 -16.84 18.90
CA ASP A 56 15.68 -16.05 19.60
C ASP A 56 16.69 -15.52 18.56
N HIS A 57 16.67 -14.21 18.34
CA HIS A 57 17.60 -13.53 17.44
C HIS A 57 18.81 -12.99 18.21
N GLY A 58 18.99 -13.38 19.46
CA GLY A 58 20.06 -12.94 20.34
C GLY A 58 19.60 -11.90 21.38
N ASP A 59 20.54 -11.51 22.23
CA ASP A 59 20.29 -10.58 23.33
C ASP A 59 19.65 -9.27 22.82
N GLU A 60 18.67 -8.79 23.57
CA GLU A 60 17.94 -7.53 23.32
C GLU A 60 17.10 -7.50 22.03
N THR A 61 16.91 -8.63 21.35
CA THR A 61 15.96 -8.72 20.23
C THR A 61 14.56 -9.00 20.74
N GLN A 62 13.57 -8.84 19.85
CA GLN A 62 12.22 -9.24 20.16
C GLN A 62 12.13 -10.77 20.14
N GLU A 63 11.77 -11.34 21.27
CA GLU A 63 11.52 -12.76 21.39
C GLU A 63 10.03 -13.04 21.22
N THR A 64 9.69 -13.94 20.30
CA THR A 64 8.32 -14.43 20.13
C THR A 64 8.27 -15.91 20.44
N TYR A 65 7.84 -16.25 21.62
CA TYR A 65 7.75 -17.65 22.06
C TYR A 65 6.47 -18.36 21.63
N ARG A 66 5.44 -17.59 21.25
CA ARG A 66 4.14 -18.12 20.85
C ARG A 66 3.58 -17.32 19.70
N THR A 67 2.95 -18.02 18.78
CA THR A 67 2.15 -17.39 17.74
C THR A 67 0.79 -17.02 18.34
N ASP A 68 0.66 -15.79 18.73
CA ASP A 68 -0.54 -15.19 19.29
C ASP A 68 -0.69 -13.75 18.79
N GLN A 69 -1.87 -13.20 18.87
CA GLN A 69 -2.15 -11.79 18.55
C GLN A 69 -1.84 -11.39 17.11
N CYS A 70 -2.87 -11.16 16.32
CA CYS A 70 -2.73 -10.33 15.14
C CYS A 70 -2.62 -8.88 15.60
N HIS A 71 -1.57 -8.19 15.17
CA HIS A 71 -1.36 -6.79 15.51
C HIS A 71 -2.27 -5.90 14.69
N ASP A 72 -2.36 -6.20 13.40
CA ASP A 72 -3.18 -5.45 12.45
C ASP A 72 -3.73 -6.36 11.35
N ILE A 73 -4.92 -6.05 10.86
CA ILE A 73 -5.58 -6.77 9.75
C ILE A 73 -6.15 -5.73 8.79
N THR A 74 -5.72 -5.80 7.54
CA THR A 74 -6.23 -4.97 6.45
C THR A 74 -7.16 -5.80 5.57
N VAL A 75 -8.32 -5.24 5.20
CA VAL A 75 -9.30 -5.90 4.35
C VAL A 75 -9.30 -5.32 2.93
N PHE A 76 -9.47 -6.19 1.95
CA PHE A 76 -9.54 -5.89 0.51
C PHE A 76 -10.89 -6.39 -0.02
N PRO A 77 -11.99 -5.62 0.16
CA PRO A 77 -13.34 -6.10 -0.11
C PRO A 77 -13.58 -6.55 -1.55
N SER A 78 -12.98 -5.86 -2.52
CA SER A 78 -13.11 -6.20 -3.94
C SER A 78 -12.45 -7.53 -4.32
N LEU A 79 -11.46 -7.95 -3.56
CA LEU A 79 -10.76 -9.23 -3.73
C LEU A 79 -11.33 -10.32 -2.81
N GLN A 80 -12.23 -9.96 -1.90
CA GLN A 80 -12.75 -10.84 -0.85
C GLN A 80 -11.64 -11.44 0.02
N LEU A 81 -10.57 -10.66 0.24
CA LEU A 81 -9.40 -11.05 1.01
C LEU A 81 -9.17 -10.12 2.20
N ALA A 82 -8.52 -10.64 3.23
CA ALA A 82 -7.89 -9.84 4.27
C ALA A 82 -6.49 -10.39 4.56
N ALA A 83 -5.58 -9.50 4.96
CA ALA A 83 -4.22 -9.87 5.34
C ALA A 83 -3.90 -9.35 6.73
N GLY A 84 -3.33 -10.20 7.58
CA GLY A 84 -2.99 -9.88 8.96
C GLY A 84 -1.50 -10.00 9.25
N ALA A 85 -0.95 -9.00 9.94
CA ALA A 85 0.36 -9.05 10.56
C ALA A 85 0.22 -9.68 11.96
N CYS A 86 0.67 -10.92 12.12
CA CYS A 86 0.35 -11.74 13.29
C CYS A 86 1.61 -12.38 13.87
N SER A 87 2.35 -11.66 14.70
CA SER A 87 3.51 -12.17 15.45
C SER A 87 4.54 -12.91 14.57
N GLY A 88 5.06 -12.23 13.52
CA GLY A 88 6.02 -12.79 12.57
C GLY A 88 5.40 -13.73 11.53
N ASN A 89 4.08 -13.90 11.55
CA ASN A 89 3.33 -14.56 10.51
C ASN A 89 2.52 -13.53 9.72
N GLY A 90 2.60 -13.57 8.40
CA GLY A 90 1.62 -12.96 7.51
C GLY A 90 0.49 -13.95 7.28
N ILE A 91 -0.74 -13.63 7.65
CA ILE A 91 -1.88 -14.54 7.50
C ILE A 91 -2.81 -13.98 6.42
N LEU A 92 -3.12 -14.79 5.42
CA LEU A 92 -4.10 -14.47 4.38
C LEU A 92 -5.44 -15.15 4.69
N PHE A 93 -6.50 -14.36 4.61
CA PHE A 93 -7.86 -14.81 4.88
C PHE A 93 -8.74 -14.68 3.64
N ASP A 94 -9.57 -15.67 3.39
CA ASP A 94 -10.77 -15.54 2.56
C ASP A 94 -11.89 -14.91 3.41
N ILE A 95 -12.44 -13.82 2.94
CA ILE A 95 -13.58 -13.11 3.53
C ILE A 95 -14.76 -13.02 2.56
N SER A 96 -14.90 -13.96 1.64
CA SER A 96 -16.07 -14.07 0.75
C SER A 96 -17.38 -14.14 1.54
N ASP A 97 -17.37 -14.82 2.71
CA ASP A 97 -18.33 -14.60 3.79
C ASP A 97 -17.64 -13.85 4.94
N PRO A 98 -17.80 -12.52 5.06
CA PRO A 98 -17.11 -11.76 6.09
C PRO A 98 -17.55 -12.11 7.51
N ARG A 99 -18.60 -12.89 7.66
CA ARG A 99 -19.08 -13.41 8.97
C ARG A 99 -18.30 -14.65 9.41
N ARG A 100 -17.56 -15.29 8.49
CA ARG A 100 -16.77 -16.52 8.72
C ARG A 100 -15.47 -16.46 7.95
N PRO A 101 -14.53 -15.60 8.37
CA PRO A 101 -13.23 -15.51 7.72
C PRO A 101 -12.47 -16.83 7.86
N GLU A 102 -11.92 -17.32 6.76
CA GLU A 102 -11.15 -18.55 6.71
C GLU A 102 -9.68 -18.24 6.40
N ARG A 103 -8.75 -18.77 7.19
CA ARG A 103 -7.33 -18.71 6.87
C ARG A 103 -7.02 -19.58 5.66
N ILE A 104 -6.52 -19.02 4.59
CA ILE A 104 -6.20 -19.73 3.35
C ILE A 104 -4.70 -19.89 3.12
N ASP A 105 -3.89 -19.02 3.72
CA ASP A 105 -2.43 -19.14 3.64
C ASP A 105 -1.72 -18.49 4.83
N VAL A 106 -0.45 -18.86 5.04
CA VAL A 106 0.43 -18.30 6.06
C VAL A 106 1.83 -18.16 5.49
N ALA A 107 2.37 -16.94 5.55
CA ALA A 107 3.78 -16.69 5.33
C ALA A 107 4.48 -16.48 6.68
N THR A 108 5.70 -17.00 6.83
CA THR A 108 6.49 -16.86 8.04
C THR A 108 7.74 -16.05 7.74
N ASP A 109 7.96 -14.96 8.47
CA ASP A 109 9.17 -14.18 8.40
C ASP A 109 10.01 -14.37 9.66
N THR A 110 11.15 -15.06 9.49
CA THR A 110 12.11 -15.29 10.59
C THR A 110 12.94 -14.05 10.92
N GLY A 111 12.87 -13.01 10.09
CA GLY A 111 13.51 -11.70 10.31
C GLY A 111 12.69 -10.74 11.17
N PHE A 112 11.60 -11.19 11.77
CA PHE A 112 10.79 -10.39 12.70
C PHE A 112 11.60 -10.08 13.97
N ALA A 113 12.39 -9.01 13.91
CA ALA A 113 13.33 -8.62 14.95
C ALA A 113 13.53 -7.12 15.01
N ARG A 114 14.08 -6.63 16.11
CA ARG A 114 14.50 -5.23 16.28
C ARG A 114 15.62 -4.89 15.30
N CYS A 115 15.66 -3.66 14.82
CA CYS A 115 16.72 -3.13 13.98
C CYS A 115 17.87 -2.61 14.83
N ARG A 116 19.08 -3.14 14.60
CA ARG A 116 20.34 -2.66 15.17
C ARG A 116 21.31 -2.38 14.02
N THR A 117 22.34 -1.57 14.28
CA THR A 117 23.32 -1.16 13.26
C THR A 117 24.02 -2.32 12.57
N TYR A 118 24.11 -3.48 13.20
CA TYR A 118 24.76 -4.70 12.68
C TYR A 118 23.79 -5.80 12.26
N ASP A 119 22.49 -5.60 12.41
CA ASP A 119 21.48 -6.58 11.97
C ASP A 119 21.42 -6.65 10.44
N PRO A 120 21.12 -7.81 9.88
CA PRO A 120 20.88 -7.94 8.44
C PRO A 120 19.74 -7.02 7.98
N LEU A 121 19.86 -6.50 6.75
CA LEU A 121 18.81 -5.66 6.14
C LEU A 121 17.47 -6.39 5.88
N THR A 122 17.42 -7.68 6.15
CA THR A 122 16.20 -8.49 6.12
C THR A 122 15.46 -8.52 7.46
N TRP A 123 16.05 -7.95 8.53
CA TRP A 123 15.45 -7.93 9.86
C TRP A 123 14.68 -6.63 10.12
N GLY A 124 13.49 -6.75 10.70
CA GLY A 124 12.58 -5.63 10.94
C GLY A 124 12.26 -4.86 9.65
N ALA A 125 12.24 -5.55 8.54
CA ALA A 125 12.02 -5.07 7.18
C ALA A 125 10.59 -5.32 6.72
N ASP A 126 10.19 -4.69 5.62
CA ASP A 126 9.01 -5.10 4.88
C ASP A 126 9.32 -6.38 4.10
N ALA A 127 8.52 -7.41 4.29
CA ALA A 127 8.56 -8.62 3.47
C ALA A 127 7.48 -8.51 2.39
N ILE A 128 7.88 -8.56 1.12
CA ILE A 128 7.01 -8.37 -0.03
C ILE A 128 6.62 -9.74 -0.59
N TYR A 129 5.32 -9.93 -0.76
CA TYR A 129 4.73 -11.15 -1.29
C TYR A 129 3.76 -10.82 -2.42
N ASP A 130 3.80 -11.61 -3.49
CA ASP A 130 2.73 -11.65 -4.47
C ASP A 130 1.65 -12.62 -4.02
N ILE A 131 0.39 -12.35 -4.35
CA ILE A 131 -0.71 -13.29 -4.13
C ILE A 131 -0.96 -14.02 -5.45
N VAL A 132 -0.57 -15.29 -5.53
CA VAL A 132 -0.73 -16.13 -6.72
C VAL A 132 -1.60 -17.33 -6.35
N ASP A 133 -2.75 -17.47 -7.02
CA ASP A 133 -3.71 -18.55 -6.77
C ASP A 133 -4.08 -18.71 -5.28
N GLY A 134 -4.27 -17.58 -4.58
CA GLY A 134 -4.60 -17.55 -3.14
C GLY A 134 -3.44 -17.94 -2.21
N LYS A 135 -2.20 -17.88 -2.69
CA LYS A 135 -0.98 -18.15 -1.93
C LYS A 135 -0.08 -16.94 -1.87
N LEU A 136 0.58 -16.75 -0.74
CA LEU A 136 1.61 -15.74 -0.53
C LEU A 136 2.94 -16.28 -1.07
N VAL A 137 3.42 -15.69 -2.17
CA VAL A 137 4.69 -16.04 -2.82
C VAL A 137 5.71 -14.96 -2.51
N PHE A 138 6.70 -15.29 -1.68
CA PHE A 138 7.75 -14.34 -1.29
C PHE A 138 8.54 -13.84 -2.50
N GLN A 139 8.74 -12.53 -2.57
CA GLN A 139 9.50 -11.86 -3.62
C GLN A 139 10.80 -11.25 -3.09
N SER A 140 10.71 -10.38 -2.09
CA SER A 140 11.88 -9.67 -1.59
C SER A 140 11.66 -9.09 -0.19
N HIS A 141 12.73 -8.49 0.36
CA HIS A 141 12.63 -7.61 1.52
C HIS A 141 13.03 -6.18 1.13
N TYR A 142 12.37 -5.20 1.75
CA TYR A 142 12.82 -3.83 1.74
C TYR A 142 13.10 -3.35 3.16
N LYS A 143 14.25 -2.72 3.36
CA LYS A 143 14.65 -2.02 4.58
C LYS A 143 15.14 -0.62 4.24
N MET A 144 14.76 0.35 5.05
CA MET A 144 15.29 1.71 4.94
C MET A 144 16.84 1.68 4.87
N ARG A 145 17.40 2.53 4.02
CA ARG A 145 18.85 2.53 3.76
C ARG A 145 19.63 3.50 4.63
N ALA A 146 18.96 4.47 5.24
CA ALA A 146 19.60 5.40 6.14
C ALA A 146 20.20 4.64 7.34
N PRO A 147 21.50 4.87 7.68
CA PRO A 147 22.09 4.25 8.86
C PRO A 147 21.42 4.77 10.12
N GLN A 148 21.14 3.87 11.04
CA GLN A 148 20.48 4.17 12.31
C GLN A 148 21.44 3.96 13.48
N LEU A 149 21.21 4.67 14.58
CA LEU A 149 21.96 4.53 15.81
C LEU A 149 21.35 3.46 16.73
N GLU A 150 22.12 3.00 17.71
CA GLU A 150 21.60 2.07 18.73
C GLU A 150 20.50 2.70 19.60
N THR A 151 20.40 4.03 19.60
CA THR A 151 19.35 4.81 20.28
C THR A 151 18.08 5.00 19.45
N GLU A 152 18.00 4.38 18.27
CA GLU A 152 16.87 4.48 17.36
C GLU A 152 16.17 3.13 17.17
N ASN A 153 14.84 3.11 17.26
CA ASN A 153 14.04 2.01 16.75
C ASN A 153 13.74 2.25 15.28
N CYS A 154 14.08 1.31 14.42
CA CYS A 154 13.93 1.41 12.98
C CYS A 154 13.23 0.17 12.36
N VAL A 155 12.33 -0.44 13.10
CA VAL A 155 11.50 -1.54 12.61
C VAL A 155 10.39 -0.99 11.71
N ALA A 156 10.06 -1.69 10.63
CA ALA A 156 8.89 -1.39 9.82
C ALA A 156 7.61 -1.39 10.67
N HIS A 157 6.76 -0.39 10.48
CA HIS A 157 5.49 -0.27 11.16
C HIS A 157 4.36 -0.01 10.14
N ASN A 158 3.40 0.84 10.44
CA ASN A 158 2.27 1.08 9.54
C ASN A 158 2.64 2.01 8.38
N GLY A 159 1.96 1.82 7.27
CA GLY A 159 2.11 2.65 6.09
C GLY A 159 0.85 2.67 5.23
N SER A 160 0.91 3.33 4.09
CA SER A 160 -0.19 3.37 3.13
C SER A 160 0.28 3.51 1.68
N ILE A 161 -0.57 3.08 0.75
CA ILE A 161 -0.35 3.30 -0.68
C ILE A 161 -0.49 4.78 -1.01
N ILE A 162 0.45 5.29 -1.82
CA ILE A 162 0.33 6.56 -2.54
C ILE A 162 -0.19 6.20 -3.93
N PRO A 163 -1.43 6.58 -4.28
CA PRO A 163 -2.11 6.06 -5.45
C PRO A 163 -1.62 6.72 -6.75
N VAL A 164 -0.39 6.43 -7.13
CA VAL A 164 0.16 6.81 -8.44
C VAL A 164 -0.39 5.85 -9.50
N PRO A 165 -1.04 6.33 -10.58
CA PRO A 165 -1.61 5.44 -11.57
C PRO A 165 -0.53 4.55 -12.20
N GLY A 166 -0.77 3.24 -12.21
CA GLY A 166 0.13 2.25 -12.82
C GLY A 166 1.41 1.94 -12.03
N ARG A 167 1.48 2.37 -10.74
CA ARG A 167 2.65 2.08 -9.89
C ARG A 167 2.23 1.71 -8.48
N ASP A 168 3.00 0.84 -7.86
CA ASP A 168 2.86 0.46 -6.46
C ASP A 168 3.85 1.28 -5.62
N ILE A 169 3.38 2.45 -5.15
CA ILE A 169 4.15 3.36 -4.31
C ILE A 169 3.59 3.31 -2.90
N PHE A 170 4.48 3.11 -1.92
CA PHE A 170 4.11 2.98 -0.51
C PHE A 170 4.86 3.98 0.35
N VAL A 171 4.21 4.58 1.33
CA VAL A 171 4.86 5.33 2.40
C VAL A 171 4.92 4.47 3.65
N GLN A 172 6.12 4.19 4.14
CA GLN A 172 6.41 3.34 5.28
C GLN A 172 6.90 4.16 6.46
N ALA A 173 6.35 3.90 7.65
CA ALA A 173 6.85 4.43 8.92
C ALA A 173 7.87 3.46 9.54
N TRP A 174 8.97 4.01 10.06
CA TRP A 174 10.08 3.27 10.67
C TRP A 174 10.36 3.71 12.10
N TYR A 175 9.34 4.12 12.86
CA TYR A 175 9.55 4.73 14.17
C TYR A 175 10.55 5.89 14.11
N GLN A 176 11.66 5.83 14.89
CA GLN A 176 12.70 6.86 14.90
C GLN A 176 13.52 6.88 13.60
N GLY A 177 13.53 5.81 12.82
CA GLY A 177 14.10 5.77 11.48
C GLY A 177 13.35 6.63 10.44
N GLY A 178 12.27 7.27 10.84
CA GLY A 178 11.57 8.24 9.98
C GLY A 178 10.57 7.60 9.02
N LEU A 179 10.58 8.06 7.78
CA LEU A 179 9.69 7.62 6.70
C LEU A 179 10.49 7.25 5.46
N SER A 180 10.07 6.21 4.75
CA SER A 180 10.51 5.92 3.38
C SER A 180 9.33 5.99 2.41
N ILE A 181 9.57 6.50 1.21
CA ILE A 181 8.68 6.33 0.06
C ILE A 181 9.31 5.25 -0.81
N ILE A 182 8.60 4.17 -1.01
CA ILE A 182 9.10 2.95 -1.65
C ILE A 182 8.34 2.73 -2.95
N ASP A 183 9.03 2.52 -4.03
CA ASP A 183 8.49 1.96 -5.26
C ASP A 183 8.74 0.45 -5.26
N PHE A 184 7.69 -0.33 -5.20
CA PHE A 184 7.72 -1.80 -5.27
C PHE A 184 6.89 -2.34 -6.45
N THR A 185 6.70 -1.50 -7.49
CA THR A 185 6.08 -1.91 -8.76
C THR A 185 6.76 -3.16 -9.35
N ASP A 186 8.08 -3.27 -9.16
CA ASP A 186 8.80 -4.53 -9.28
C ASP A 186 8.96 -5.12 -7.87
N SER A 187 8.07 -6.05 -7.49
CA SER A 187 8.05 -6.70 -6.19
C SER A 187 9.35 -7.44 -5.84
N THR A 188 10.16 -7.78 -6.86
CA THR A 188 11.46 -8.44 -6.68
C THR A 188 12.60 -7.48 -6.40
N ASN A 189 12.43 -6.18 -6.71
CA ASN A 189 13.46 -5.15 -6.60
C ASN A 189 12.92 -3.81 -6.13
N PRO A 190 12.37 -3.72 -4.90
CA PRO A 190 11.86 -2.48 -4.34
C PRO A 190 12.97 -1.43 -4.18
N ILE A 191 12.66 -0.17 -4.47
CA ILE A 191 13.59 0.94 -4.34
C ILE A 191 13.03 2.08 -3.48
N GLU A 192 13.88 2.71 -2.67
CA GLU A 192 13.54 3.95 -1.98
C GLU A 192 13.66 5.12 -2.96
N ILE A 193 12.59 5.88 -3.11
CA ILE A 193 12.53 7.03 -4.01
C ILE A 193 12.49 8.38 -3.29
N ALA A 194 12.17 8.37 -1.99
CA ALA A 194 12.28 9.52 -1.10
C ALA A 194 12.30 9.05 0.36
N TYR A 195 12.78 9.90 1.26
CA TYR A 195 12.79 9.63 2.69
C TYR A 195 12.73 10.91 3.52
N PHE A 196 12.41 10.75 4.80
CA PHE A 196 12.53 11.79 5.81
C PHE A 196 12.94 11.16 7.13
N ASP A 197 13.98 11.71 7.78
CA ASP A 197 14.50 11.25 9.05
C ASP A 197 14.90 12.47 9.90
N ARG A 198 14.71 12.40 11.22
CA ARG A 198 15.08 13.43 12.21
C ARG A 198 16.18 12.99 13.15
N GLY A 199 16.56 11.72 13.07
CA GLY A 199 17.43 11.11 14.07
C GLY A 199 16.71 10.82 15.40
N PRO A 200 17.47 10.34 16.39
CA PRO A 200 16.95 9.82 17.66
C PRO A 200 16.17 10.88 18.47
N ILE A 201 15.26 10.41 19.30
CA ILE A 201 14.58 11.23 20.31
C ILE A 201 15.54 11.62 21.41
N ASP A 202 16.36 10.67 21.86
CA ASP A 202 17.41 10.84 22.84
C ASP A 202 18.74 10.36 22.26
N ALA A 203 19.83 11.09 22.53
CA ALA A 203 21.13 10.78 21.97
C ALA A 203 21.88 9.66 22.72
N GLU A 204 21.46 9.34 23.94
CA GLU A 204 22.13 8.41 24.84
C GLU A 204 21.31 7.14 25.08
N ASP A 205 19.97 7.27 25.12
CA ASP A 205 19.07 6.18 25.49
C ASP A 205 18.08 5.85 24.34
N LEU A 206 17.82 4.56 24.15
CA LEU A 206 16.73 4.10 23.29
C LEU A 206 15.38 4.33 23.99
N VAL A 207 14.68 5.39 23.60
CA VAL A 207 13.34 5.71 24.12
C VAL A 207 12.27 5.37 23.09
N THR A 208 11.05 5.11 23.56
CA THR A 208 9.90 4.90 22.65
C THR A 208 9.56 6.22 21.95
N GLY A 209 9.60 6.22 20.64
CA GLY A 209 9.31 7.42 19.84
C GLY A 209 9.37 7.12 18.34
N GLY A 210 9.17 8.17 17.54
CA GLY A 210 9.18 8.09 16.10
C GLY A 210 7.81 7.85 15.48
N TYR A 211 7.77 7.65 14.17
CA TYR A 211 6.53 7.53 13.42
C TYR A 211 5.86 6.18 13.65
N TRP A 212 4.66 6.24 14.25
CA TRP A 212 3.80 5.08 14.43
C TRP A 212 3.10 4.68 13.14
N SER A 213 2.53 5.69 12.42
CA SER A 213 1.75 5.46 11.21
C SER A 213 1.93 6.60 10.22
N THR A 214 1.84 6.27 8.93
CA THR A 214 1.85 7.24 7.84
C THR A 214 0.74 6.93 6.85
N TYR A 215 0.01 7.98 6.46
CA TYR A 215 -1.14 7.86 5.58
C TYR A 215 -1.09 8.89 4.46
N TRP A 216 -1.33 8.45 3.23
CA TRP A 216 -1.64 9.35 2.13
C TRP A 216 -3.11 9.74 2.18
N TYR A 217 -3.37 11.03 2.17
CA TYR A 217 -4.73 11.57 2.08
C TYR A 217 -4.71 12.95 1.43
N ASN A 218 -5.61 13.16 0.47
CA ASN A 218 -5.83 14.46 -0.18
C ASN A 218 -4.53 15.19 -0.60
N GLY A 219 -3.62 14.47 -1.29
CA GLY A 219 -2.39 15.03 -1.84
C GLY A 219 -1.23 15.20 -0.85
N HIS A 220 -1.38 14.75 0.39
CA HIS A 220 -0.36 14.86 1.43
C HIS A 220 -0.14 13.55 2.17
N ILE A 221 1.01 13.43 2.81
CA ILE A 221 1.32 12.35 3.73
C ILE A 221 1.21 12.89 5.15
N TYR A 222 0.47 12.20 6.00
CA TYR A 222 0.30 12.51 7.41
C TYR A 222 1.03 11.47 8.24
N GLY A 223 2.07 11.90 8.96
CA GLY A 223 2.85 11.06 9.85
C GLY A 223 2.51 11.33 11.30
N THR A 224 2.07 10.29 12.03
CA THR A 224 1.83 10.38 13.48
C THR A 224 3.09 9.97 14.22
N GLU A 225 3.72 10.91 14.90
CA GLU A 225 4.94 10.72 15.68
C GLU A 225 4.59 10.64 17.16
N ILE A 226 5.06 9.59 17.84
CA ILE A 226 4.65 9.24 19.21
C ILE A 226 4.88 10.39 20.21
N ILE A 227 6.00 11.10 20.07
CA ILE A 227 6.41 12.14 21.04
C ILE A 227 6.24 13.54 20.44
N ARG A 228 6.55 13.72 19.15
CA ARG A 228 6.63 15.04 18.49
C ARG A 228 5.32 15.48 17.83
N GLY A 229 4.29 14.63 17.82
CA GLY A 229 2.94 14.95 17.34
C GLY A 229 2.68 14.52 15.90
N ILE A 230 2.18 15.42 15.05
CA ILE A 230 1.79 15.12 13.67
C ILE A 230 2.59 16.00 12.71
N ASP A 231 3.16 15.36 11.70
CA ASP A 231 3.77 16.04 10.57
C ASP A 231 2.94 15.85 9.30
N VAL A 232 2.95 16.87 8.46
CA VAL A 232 2.30 16.85 7.15
C VAL A 232 3.37 17.08 6.09
N PHE A 233 3.49 16.13 5.15
CA PHE A 233 4.50 16.17 4.10
C PHE A 233 3.84 16.33 2.74
N ALA A 234 4.51 17.07 1.86
CA ALA A 234 4.22 17.13 0.43
C ALA A 234 5.35 16.45 -0.35
N LEU A 235 5.00 15.62 -1.32
CA LEU A 235 5.95 15.05 -2.26
C LEU A 235 6.55 16.15 -3.16
N LYS A 236 7.84 16.03 -3.43
CA LYS A 236 8.53 16.87 -4.41
C LYS A 236 8.88 16.02 -5.64
N PRO A 237 8.77 16.62 -6.85
CA PRO A 237 9.19 15.93 -8.06
C PRO A 237 10.68 15.53 -8.02
N SER A 238 10.97 14.35 -8.57
CA SER A 238 12.32 13.81 -8.72
C SER A 238 12.41 12.99 -10.01
N ASP A 239 13.58 12.42 -10.29
CA ASP A 239 13.76 11.50 -11.42
C ASP A 239 12.94 10.22 -11.27
N TYR A 240 12.57 9.86 -10.04
CA TYR A 240 11.79 8.66 -9.72
C TYR A 240 10.29 8.90 -9.68
N LEU A 241 9.86 10.14 -9.42
CA LEU A 241 8.45 10.51 -9.28
C LEU A 241 8.23 11.90 -9.83
N THR A 242 7.56 12.00 -10.97
CA THR A 242 7.37 13.27 -11.68
C THR A 242 6.27 14.15 -11.07
N ALA A 243 6.23 15.43 -11.47
CA ALA A 243 5.15 16.33 -11.08
C ALA A 243 3.78 15.83 -11.59
N ASN A 244 3.73 15.23 -12.79
CA ASN A 244 2.50 14.68 -13.34
C ASN A 244 2.02 13.46 -12.54
N GLU A 245 2.93 12.56 -12.15
CA GLU A 245 2.61 11.40 -11.30
C GLU A 245 2.08 11.83 -9.92
N ILE A 246 2.70 12.83 -9.28
CA ILE A 246 2.23 13.38 -8.00
C ILE A 246 0.84 14.02 -8.17
N ALA A 247 0.65 14.82 -9.20
CA ALA A 247 -0.64 15.45 -9.47
C ALA A 247 -1.73 14.42 -9.78
N ALA A 248 -1.42 13.37 -10.56
CA ALA A 248 -2.35 12.28 -10.82
C ALA A 248 -2.73 11.51 -9.55
N ALA A 249 -1.79 11.29 -8.64
CA ALA A 249 -2.06 10.65 -7.34
C ALA A 249 -3.09 11.44 -6.50
N THR A 250 -3.12 12.77 -6.62
CA THR A 250 -4.12 13.61 -5.91
C THR A 250 -5.53 13.47 -6.46
N LEU A 251 -5.68 12.95 -7.68
CA LEU A 251 -6.97 12.75 -8.35
C LEU A 251 -7.56 11.35 -8.10
N ALA A 252 -6.82 10.48 -7.43
CA ALA A 252 -7.30 9.14 -7.14
C ALA A 252 -8.58 9.17 -6.29
N ASP A 253 -9.56 8.37 -6.69
CA ASP A 253 -10.72 8.08 -5.86
C ASP A 253 -10.39 6.85 -5.00
N GLN A 254 -10.29 7.07 -3.71
CA GLN A 254 -10.02 6.04 -2.70
C GLN A 254 -11.32 5.56 -2.01
N GLY A 255 -12.47 5.83 -2.62
CA GLY A 255 -13.80 5.57 -2.05
C GLY A 255 -14.34 6.76 -1.25
N GLY A 256 -15.66 6.73 -0.97
CA GLY A 256 -16.35 7.86 -0.32
C GLY A 256 -15.94 8.14 1.12
N GLN A 257 -15.31 7.18 1.79
CA GLN A 257 -14.77 7.32 3.14
C GLN A 257 -13.37 6.69 3.19
N PHE A 258 -12.39 7.49 3.60
CA PHE A 258 -11.04 6.97 3.79
C PHE A 258 -10.99 6.09 5.04
N ASN A 259 -10.55 4.86 4.86
CA ASN A 259 -10.29 3.92 5.95
C ASN A 259 -9.00 3.14 5.63
N PRO A 260 -7.91 3.35 6.37
CA PRO A 260 -6.63 2.70 6.07
C PRO A 260 -6.65 1.17 6.24
N GLN A 261 -7.59 0.63 7.03
CA GLN A 261 -7.75 -0.82 7.22
C GLN A 261 -8.72 -1.46 6.20
N GLN A 262 -9.26 -0.66 5.29
CA GLN A 262 -10.13 -1.13 4.21
C GLN A 262 -9.63 -0.58 2.88
N GLN A 263 -8.87 -1.38 2.16
CA GLN A 263 -8.31 -1.00 0.88
C GLN A 263 -9.33 -1.22 -0.24
N LEU A 264 -9.85 -0.12 -0.77
CA LEU A 264 -10.68 -0.13 -1.97
C LEU A 264 -9.80 0.08 -3.20
N PRO A 265 -10.20 -0.44 -4.37
CA PRO A 265 -9.49 -0.18 -5.62
C PRO A 265 -9.40 1.32 -5.89
N ASN A 266 -8.19 1.82 -6.12
CA ASN A 266 -8.00 3.19 -6.57
C ASN A 266 -8.44 3.34 -8.01
N THR A 267 -9.18 4.39 -8.32
CA THR A 267 -9.54 4.75 -9.69
C THR A 267 -9.18 6.20 -9.97
N TRP A 268 -8.87 6.50 -11.23
CA TRP A 268 -8.50 7.83 -11.65
C TRP A 268 -9.45 8.36 -12.71
N PRO A 269 -9.75 9.66 -12.72
CA PRO A 269 -10.50 10.24 -13.83
C PRO A 269 -9.65 10.22 -15.10
N ALA A 270 -10.27 10.01 -16.24
CA ALA A 270 -9.60 10.13 -17.53
C ALA A 270 -9.30 11.61 -17.84
N THR A 271 -8.21 12.12 -17.29
CA THR A 271 -7.75 13.50 -17.43
C THR A 271 -6.39 13.54 -18.10
N PRO A 272 -6.04 14.66 -18.78
CA PRO A 272 -4.73 14.83 -19.40
C PRO A 272 -3.56 14.65 -18.43
N ILE A 273 -3.71 15.05 -17.16
CA ILE A 273 -2.66 14.86 -16.14
C ILE A 273 -2.41 13.37 -15.85
N VAL A 274 -3.44 12.54 -15.83
CA VAL A 274 -3.30 11.08 -15.70
C VAL A 274 -2.64 10.50 -16.95
N GLY A 275 -3.01 10.99 -18.13
CA GLY A 275 -2.32 10.63 -19.38
C GLY A 275 -0.83 10.99 -19.37
N MET A 276 -0.48 12.20 -18.89
CA MET A 276 0.92 12.62 -18.75
C MET A 276 1.68 11.79 -17.71
N ALA A 277 1.03 11.34 -16.62
CA ALA A 277 1.66 10.46 -15.65
C ALA A 277 2.07 9.10 -16.27
N TYR A 278 1.18 8.46 -17.02
CA TYR A 278 1.52 7.23 -17.76
C TYR A 278 2.58 7.47 -18.86
N LEU A 279 2.53 8.61 -19.50
CA LEU A 279 3.52 8.99 -20.52
C LEU A 279 4.92 9.20 -19.90
N ASP A 280 4.99 9.80 -18.70
CA ASP A 280 6.23 9.95 -17.94
C ASP A 280 6.85 8.59 -17.59
N GLN A 281 6.03 7.62 -17.22
CA GLN A 281 6.48 6.24 -16.95
C GLN A 281 6.99 5.57 -18.23
N TRP A 282 6.26 5.74 -19.34
CA TRP A 282 6.70 5.22 -20.61
C TRP A 282 8.06 5.81 -21.03
N VAL A 283 8.25 7.12 -20.91
CA VAL A 283 9.49 7.83 -21.22
C VAL A 283 10.62 7.37 -20.31
N ARG A 284 10.36 7.18 -19.01
CA ARG A 284 11.35 6.66 -18.06
C ARG A 284 11.83 5.25 -18.45
N ALA A 285 10.94 4.40 -18.95
CA ALA A 285 11.26 3.07 -19.45
C ALA A 285 12.01 3.10 -20.82
N HIS A 286 11.86 4.19 -21.58
CA HIS A 286 12.41 4.33 -22.94
C HIS A 286 13.23 5.64 -23.11
N PRO A 287 14.32 5.84 -22.34
CA PRO A 287 14.99 7.14 -22.26
C PRO A 287 15.59 7.65 -23.60
N ASN A 288 15.85 6.72 -24.53
CA ASN A 288 16.37 7.06 -25.87
C ASN A 288 15.27 7.52 -26.85
N GLU A 289 14.01 7.43 -26.46
CA GLU A 289 12.84 7.73 -27.30
C GLU A 289 12.06 8.94 -26.82
N THR A 290 12.52 9.63 -25.79
CA THR A 290 11.86 10.78 -25.15
C THR A 290 11.35 11.82 -26.14
N ALA A 291 12.21 12.29 -27.05
CA ALA A 291 11.86 13.31 -28.03
C ALA A 291 10.74 12.89 -29.01
N LYS A 292 10.48 11.59 -29.15
CA LYS A 292 9.38 11.10 -29.99
C LYS A 292 8.02 11.35 -29.32
N MET A 293 7.99 11.52 -27.99
CA MET A 293 6.79 11.69 -27.20
C MET A 293 6.44 13.17 -26.96
N ASP A 294 7.33 14.12 -27.26
CA ASP A 294 7.07 15.55 -27.09
C ASP A 294 5.74 16.01 -27.74
N PRO A 295 5.39 15.57 -28.98
CA PRO A 295 4.12 15.96 -29.58
C PRO A 295 2.90 15.45 -28.78
N LEU A 296 2.99 14.26 -28.15
CA LEU A 296 1.90 13.75 -27.32
C LEU A 296 1.74 14.55 -26.03
N TYR A 297 2.83 14.99 -25.41
CA TYR A 297 2.75 15.92 -24.28
C TYR A 297 2.04 17.23 -24.67
N ASP A 298 2.34 17.79 -25.84
CA ASP A 298 1.70 19.01 -26.32
C ASP A 298 0.20 18.82 -26.55
N LEU A 299 -0.21 17.69 -27.15
CA LEU A 299 -1.62 17.37 -27.33
C LEU A 299 -2.35 17.18 -26.00
N LEU A 300 -1.72 16.53 -25.01
CA LEU A 300 -2.30 16.38 -23.67
C LEU A 300 -2.45 17.71 -22.93
N ARG A 301 -1.49 18.62 -23.08
CA ARG A 301 -1.60 19.98 -22.52
C ARG A 301 -2.72 20.77 -23.20
N GLU A 302 -2.88 20.67 -24.52
CA GLU A 302 -3.98 21.30 -25.22
C GLU A 302 -5.33 20.70 -24.81
N ALA A 303 -5.40 19.38 -24.65
CA ALA A 303 -6.60 18.71 -24.16
C ALA A 303 -6.99 19.20 -22.76
N ASP A 304 -6.02 19.45 -21.88
CA ASP A 304 -6.27 20.00 -20.55
C ASP A 304 -6.91 21.40 -20.62
N VAL A 305 -6.40 22.25 -21.49
CA VAL A 305 -6.97 23.60 -21.74
C VAL A 305 -8.41 23.51 -22.25
N ARG A 306 -8.67 22.66 -23.26
CA ARG A 306 -10.02 22.48 -23.84
C ARG A 306 -11.01 21.94 -22.82
N LEU A 307 -10.66 20.86 -22.12
CA LEU A 307 -11.53 20.23 -21.14
C LEU A 307 -11.78 21.13 -19.93
N THR A 308 -10.79 21.93 -19.50
CA THR A 308 -10.97 22.93 -18.43
C THR A 308 -11.92 24.05 -18.87
N ALA A 309 -11.82 24.50 -20.12
CA ALA A 309 -12.73 25.49 -20.70
C ALA A 309 -14.12 24.92 -21.07
N GLN A 310 -14.32 23.61 -20.92
CA GLN A 310 -15.52 22.88 -21.35
C GLN A 310 -15.79 23.05 -22.86
N GLU A 311 -14.72 23.11 -23.65
CA GLU A 311 -14.78 23.21 -25.10
C GLU A 311 -14.58 21.85 -25.75
N SER A 312 -15.42 21.52 -26.75
CA SER A 312 -15.22 20.34 -27.57
C SER A 312 -14.22 20.59 -28.69
N ASP A 313 -13.39 19.60 -29.00
CA ASP A 313 -12.40 19.66 -30.08
C ASP A 313 -12.28 18.30 -30.78
N THR A 314 -12.96 18.19 -31.93
CA THR A 314 -12.98 16.95 -32.72
C THR A 314 -11.65 16.68 -33.43
N ALA A 315 -10.87 17.70 -33.76
CA ALA A 315 -9.57 17.52 -34.39
C ALA A 315 -8.56 16.96 -33.39
N LEU A 316 -8.48 17.57 -32.21
CA LEU A 316 -7.63 17.11 -31.11
C LEU A 316 -8.01 15.68 -30.65
N SER A 317 -9.31 15.40 -30.55
CA SER A 317 -9.81 14.04 -30.29
C SER A 317 -9.28 13.02 -31.29
N ALA A 318 -9.37 13.33 -32.60
CA ALA A 318 -8.89 12.43 -33.65
C ALA A 318 -7.36 12.21 -33.58
N GLU A 319 -6.58 13.24 -33.24
CA GLU A 319 -5.13 13.13 -33.08
C GLU A 319 -4.78 12.23 -31.87
N LEU A 320 -5.45 12.38 -30.72
CA LEU A 320 -5.24 11.52 -29.55
C LEU A 320 -5.62 10.06 -29.86
N GLN A 321 -6.71 9.82 -30.59
CA GLN A 321 -7.07 8.49 -31.05
C GLN A 321 -6.00 7.89 -31.99
N GLN A 322 -5.43 8.70 -32.86
CA GLN A 322 -4.34 8.24 -33.72
C GLN A 322 -3.11 7.86 -32.90
N TRP A 323 -2.75 8.66 -31.89
CA TRP A 323 -1.65 8.35 -30.98
C TRP A 323 -1.89 7.06 -30.21
N ALA A 324 -3.11 6.82 -29.74
CA ALA A 324 -3.48 5.58 -29.04
C ALA A 324 -3.23 4.30 -29.88
N GLN A 325 -3.21 4.41 -31.21
CA GLN A 325 -2.95 3.29 -32.14
C GLN A 325 -1.49 3.20 -32.59
N THR A 326 -0.60 4.09 -32.12
CA THR A 326 0.82 4.01 -32.49
C THR A 326 1.51 2.80 -31.83
N PRO A 327 2.54 2.21 -32.48
CA PRO A 327 3.27 1.09 -31.91
C PRO A 327 3.88 1.38 -30.52
N ALA A 328 4.25 2.61 -30.25
CA ALA A 328 4.82 3.02 -28.96
C ALA A 328 3.78 3.01 -27.85
N VAL A 329 2.57 3.49 -28.11
CA VAL A 329 1.50 3.60 -27.11
C VAL A 329 0.73 2.27 -26.96
N ILE A 330 0.55 1.52 -28.03
CA ILE A 330 -0.26 0.28 -28.02
C ILE A 330 0.31 -0.79 -27.08
N THR A 331 1.61 -0.73 -26.79
CA THR A 331 2.28 -1.62 -25.83
C THR A 331 1.96 -1.27 -24.37
N SER A 332 1.48 -0.06 -24.10
CA SER A 332 1.03 0.38 -22.77
C SER A 332 -0.49 0.48 -22.76
N THR A 333 -1.15 -0.58 -22.29
CA THR A 333 -2.61 -0.63 -22.21
C THR A 333 -3.19 0.56 -21.47
N ALA A 334 -2.61 0.93 -20.32
CA ALA A 334 -3.06 2.05 -19.50
C ALA A 334 -2.96 3.40 -20.22
N LEU A 335 -1.83 3.68 -20.88
CA LEU A 335 -1.65 4.92 -21.64
C LEU A 335 -2.66 4.98 -22.81
N ARG A 336 -2.84 3.87 -23.53
CA ARG A 336 -3.81 3.79 -24.62
C ARG A 336 -5.22 4.10 -24.13
N GLU A 337 -5.69 3.41 -23.10
CA GLU A 337 -7.05 3.57 -22.58
C GLU A 337 -7.33 4.98 -22.07
N VAL A 338 -6.38 5.62 -21.42
CA VAL A 338 -6.56 7.00 -20.98
C VAL A 338 -6.63 7.99 -22.16
N LEU A 339 -5.84 7.77 -23.23
CA LEU A 339 -5.91 8.60 -24.44
C LEU A 339 -7.25 8.45 -25.15
N GLU A 340 -7.73 7.22 -25.29
CA GLU A 340 -9.06 6.92 -25.87
C GLU A 340 -10.16 7.62 -25.05
N ALA A 341 -10.13 7.50 -23.73
CA ALA A 341 -11.12 8.11 -22.85
C ALA A 341 -11.04 9.66 -22.84
N ILE A 342 -9.86 10.26 -22.92
CA ILE A 342 -9.72 11.72 -23.08
C ILE A 342 -10.30 12.17 -24.44
N SER A 343 -10.04 11.42 -25.51
CA SER A 343 -10.55 11.74 -26.83
C SER A 343 -12.08 11.74 -26.88
N GLU A 344 -12.71 10.77 -26.23
CA GLU A 344 -14.17 10.69 -26.08
C GLU A 344 -14.75 11.90 -25.34
N ARG A 345 -14.09 12.33 -24.27
CA ARG A 345 -14.48 13.52 -23.51
C ARG A 345 -14.42 14.81 -24.31
N LEU A 346 -13.47 14.95 -25.24
CA LEU A 346 -13.34 16.12 -26.11
C LEU A 346 -14.47 16.27 -27.13
N ILE A 347 -15.21 15.21 -27.40
CA ILE A 347 -16.35 15.23 -28.34
C ILE A 347 -17.71 15.05 -27.64
N ALA A 348 -17.73 14.76 -26.35
CA ALA A 348 -18.97 14.60 -25.60
C ALA A 348 -19.72 15.94 -25.50
N THR A 349 -21.02 15.91 -25.88
CA THR A 349 -21.89 17.10 -25.82
C THR A 349 -22.29 17.49 -24.40
N GLU A 350 -22.07 16.58 -23.43
CA GLU A 350 -22.21 16.84 -22.00
C GLU A 350 -20.83 16.69 -21.34
N ALA A 351 -20.14 17.81 -21.19
CA ALA A 351 -18.78 17.88 -20.64
C ALA A 351 -18.62 17.43 -19.18
N ASN A 352 -19.67 16.90 -18.54
CA ASN A 352 -19.70 16.59 -17.11
C ASN A 352 -19.60 15.10 -16.75
N SER A 353 -19.52 14.18 -17.71
CA SER A 353 -19.32 12.77 -17.36
C SER A 353 -17.81 12.47 -17.20
N LEU A 354 -17.33 12.52 -15.95
CA LEU A 354 -16.01 11.99 -15.61
C LEU A 354 -16.00 10.48 -15.84
N VAL A 355 -15.46 10.05 -16.98
CA VAL A 355 -15.16 8.63 -17.21
C VAL A 355 -14.01 8.25 -16.28
N ARG A 356 -14.24 7.27 -15.40
CA ARG A 356 -13.20 6.74 -14.52
C ARG A 356 -12.57 5.52 -15.16
N LEU A 357 -11.25 5.47 -15.11
CA LEU A 357 -10.49 4.31 -15.53
C LEU A 357 -10.65 3.20 -14.50
N GLN A 358 -10.91 1.98 -14.96
CA GLN A 358 -10.94 0.82 -14.09
C GLN A 358 -9.54 0.55 -13.51
N PRO A 359 -9.45 0.05 -12.28
CA PRO A 359 -8.16 -0.36 -11.73
C PRO A 359 -7.59 -1.47 -12.59
N GLN A 360 -6.35 -1.29 -13.02
CA GLN A 360 -5.63 -2.35 -13.71
C GLN A 360 -5.01 -3.26 -12.64
N HIS A 361 -5.48 -4.48 -12.57
CA HIS A 361 -4.83 -5.53 -11.79
C HIS A 361 -3.67 -6.07 -12.63
N ASN A 362 -2.44 -5.87 -12.18
CA ASN A 362 -1.28 -6.62 -12.64
C ASN A 362 -1.21 -7.96 -11.91
#